data_ad372a4c773aedf5cbd496f9f8cf674d
#
_entry.id   ad372a4c773aedf5cbd496f9f8cf674d
#
_cell.length_a   1.000
_cell.length_b   1.000
_cell.length_c   1.000
_cell.angle_alpha   90.00
_cell.angle_beta   90.00
_cell.angle_gamma   90.00
#
_symmetry.space_group_name_H-M   'P 1'
#
loop_
_entity.id
_entity.type
_entity.pdbx_description
1 polymer ?
#
loop_
_entity_poly.entity_id
_entity_poly.type
_entity_poly.pdbx_seq_one_letter_code
_entity_poly.pdbx_strand_id
1 'polypeptide(L)'
;MGFLDKIFGNTAKTERIKMTNVKLAVIYYSSTGTNHTLANWAADGGREAGAEVRVLKIPELAPQSAIDSNPVWKAHVESTKHIPTVTLDDLDWADAIIFSIPTRFGNMPGQVKQFLDTTGGLWFQGKLANKVVSAMTSAQNSHGGQEQTILSLYTSMYHWGAIVAAPGYTDPVIFSSGGNPYGTSVTVDQSGKMVEDVEKSVMHQAKRTVTVARAIKAGLAN
;
A
#
# COMPACT_ATOMS: atom_id res chain seq x y z
N MET A 1 -30.01 -4.09 14.13
CA MET A 1 -29.00 -5.13 13.87
C MET A 1 -28.46 -4.88 12.47
N GLY A 2 -27.30 -4.22 12.36
CA GLY A 2 -26.75 -3.74 11.10
C GLY A 2 -26.11 -4.86 10.26
N PHE A 3 -25.98 -4.62 8.97
CA PHE A 3 -25.34 -5.52 8.00
C PHE A 3 -23.93 -5.98 8.46
N LEU A 4 -23.22 -5.14 9.23
CA LEU A 4 -21.89 -5.40 9.77
C LEU A 4 -21.88 -6.43 10.92
N ASP A 5 -22.95 -6.52 11.73
CA ASP A 5 -23.04 -7.50 12.84
C ASP A 5 -23.11 -8.95 12.35
N LYS A 6 -23.57 -9.16 11.10
CA LYS A 6 -23.65 -10.51 10.50
C LYS A 6 -22.31 -11.03 9.98
N ILE A 7 -21.34 -10.17 9.75
CA ILE A 7 -20.01 -10.54 9.20
C ILE A 7 -19.02 -10.90 10.32
N PHE A 8 -19.20 -10.39 11.54
CA PHE A 8 -18.21 -10.49 12.63
C PHE A 8 -18.66 -11.26 13.87
N GLY A 9 -19.75 -12.02 13.79
CA GLY A 9 -20.30 -12.77 14.91
C GLY A 9 -19.52 -14.02 15.29
N ASN A 10 -18.39 -13.90 15.96
CA ASN A 10 -17.92 -14.89 16.91
C ASN A 10 -16.78 -14.35 17.79
N THR A 11 -17.06 -13.98 19.04
CA THR A 11 -16.13 -13.36 20.00
C THR A 11 -14.88 -14.21 20.29
N ALA A 12 -14.99 -15.53 20.38
CA ALA A 12 -13.84 -16.42 20.63
C ALA A 12 -12.85 -16.47 19.47
N LYS A 13 -13.34 -16.36 18.23
CA LYS A 13 -12.51 -16.32 17.01
C LYS A 13 -11.80 -14.99 16.88
N THR A 14 -12.41 -13.92 17.37
CA THR A 14 -11.85 -12.54 17.36
C THR A 14 -10.69 -12.41 18.36
N GLU A 15 -10.76 -13.05 19.53
CA GLU A 15 -9.66 -13.00 20.52
C GLU A 15 -8.42 -13.78 20.04
N ARG A 16 -8.60 -14.93 19.40
CA ARG A 16 -7.49 -15.71 18.82
C ARG A 16 -6.78 -14.96 17.68
N ILE A 17 -7.54 -14.21 16.88
CA ILE A 17 -7.03 -13.38 15.81
C ILE A 17 -6.20 -12.20 16.35
N LYS A 18 -6.56 -11.63 17.50
CA LYS A 18 -5.82 -10.51 18.15
C LYS A 18 -4.40 -10.88 18.60
N MET A 19 -4.13 -12.15 18.90
CA MET A 19 -2.84 -12.62 19.45
C MET A 19 -1.74 -12.78 18.38
N THR A 20 -2.10 -12.85 17.08
CA THR A 20 -1.11 -13.08 16.02
C THR A 20 -0.48 -11.76 15.57
N ASN A 21 0.83 -11.58 15.84
CA ASN A 21 1.57 -10.42 15.35
C ASN A 21 1.67 -10.43 13.82
N VAL A 22 1.34 -9.33 13.17
CA VAL A 22 1.41 -9.13 11.72
C VAL A 22 2.59 -8.25 11.40
N LYS A 23 3.39 -8.65 10.43
CA LYS A 23 4.51 -7.91 9.86
C LYS A 23 4.04 -7.20 8.60
N LEU A 24 4.01 -5.87 8.63
CA LEU A 24 3.54 -5.01 7.54
C LEU A 24 4.69 -4.27 6.88
N ALA A 25 4.93 -4.51 5.60
CA ALA A 25 5.78 -3.69 4.75
C ALA A 25 4.94 -2.62 4.04
N VAL A 26 5.20 -1.35 4.28
CA VAL A 26 4.64 -0.23 3.53
C VAL A 26 5.71 0.23 2.54
N ILE A 27 5.50 -0.07 1.27
CA ILE A 27 6.46 0.14 0.19
C ILE A 27 5.96 1.29 -0.67
N TYR A 28 6.78 2.32 -0.86
CA TYR A 28 6.37 3.46 -1.66
C TYR A 28 7.39 3.86 -2.72
N TYR A 29 6.89 4.49 -3.79
CA TYR A 29 7.66 5.33 -4.69
C TYR A 29 7.03 6.73 -4.74
N SER A 30 7.84 7.76 -4.65
CA SER A 30 7.37 9.14 -4.74
C SER A 30 8.46 10.05 -5.28
N SER A 31 8.13 10.86 -6.31
CA SER A 31 9.05 11.91 -6.79
C SER A 31 8.92 13.19 -5.96
N THR A 32 7.70 13.55 -5.54
CA THR A 32 7.41 14.87 -4.94
C THR A 32 6.81 14.80 -3.53
N GLY A 33 6.77 13.60 -2.91
CA GLY A 33 6.40 13.42 -1.50
C GLY A 33 4.99 12.89 -1.25
N THR A 34 4.02 13.05 -2.17
CA THR A 34 2.63 12.63 -1.93
C THR A 34 2.51 11.18 -1.48
N ASN A 35 3.06 10.23 -2.24
CA ASN A 35 2.95 8.81 -1.89
C ASN A 35 3.79 8.43 -0.66
N HIS A 36 4.82 9.21 -0.32
CA HIS A 36 5.52 9.09 0.96
C HIS A 36 4.61 9.49 2.13
N THR A 37 3.84 10.57 1.99
CA THR A 37 2.84 10.96 3.00
C THR A 37 1.78 9.88 3.19
N LEU A 38 1.20 9.36 2.09
CA LEU A 38 0.26 8.24 2.16
C LEU A 38 0.88 7.01 2.84
N ALA A 39 2.14 6.70 2.55
CA ALA A 39 2.85 5.58 3.17
C ALA A 39 3.02 5.76 4.69
N ASN A 40 3.28 6.97 5.17
CA ASN A 40 3.37 7.25 6.59
C ASN A 40 2.01 7.09 7.29
N TRP A 41 0.93 7.62 6.74
CA TRP A 41 -0.42 7.40 7.28
C TRP A 41 -0.82 5.92 7.28
N ALA A 42 -0.43 5.16 6.23
CA ALA A 42 -0.65 3.73 6.22
C ALA A 42 0.15 3.00 7.31
N ALA A 43 1.39 3.44 7.55
CA ALA A 43 2.22 2.90 8.61
C ALA A 43 1.62 3.17 9.99
N ASP A 44 1.06 4.37 10.22
CA ASP A 44 0.40 4.72 11.47
C ASP A 44 -0.87 3.88 11.66
N GLY A 45 -1.72 3.75 10.64
CA GLY A 45 -2.88 2.86 10.68
C GLY A 45 -2.50 1.39 10.94
N GLY A 46 -1.38 0.93 10.37
CA GLY A 46 -0.83 -0.41 10.63
C GLY A 46 -0.38 -0.59 12.08
N ARG A 47 0.34 0.38 12.65
CA ARG A 47 0.76 0.37 14.06
C ARG A 47 -0.43 0.41 15.02
N GLU A 48 -1.43 1.25 14.74
CA GLU A 48 -2.68 1.28 15.52
C GLU A 48 -3.44 -0.05 15.47
N ALA A 49 -3.33 -0.80 14.37
CA ALA A 49 -3.86 -2.16 14.26
C ALA A 49 -2.96 -3.22 14.94
N GLY A 50 -1.85 -2.83 15.57
CA GLY A 50 -0.93 -3.72 16.28
C GLY A 50 0.00 -4.51 15.36
N ALA A 51 0.36 -3.99 14.19
CA ALA A 51 1.37 -4.60 13.33
C ALA A 51 2.78 -4.11 13.66
N GLU A 52 3.77 -4.95 13.42
CA GLU A 52 5.17 -4.54 13.27
C GLU A 52 5.33 -3.94 11.87
N VAL A 53 5.75 -2.67 11.75
CA VAL A 53 5.70 -1.93 10.49
C VAL A 53 7.09 -1.50 10.04
N ARG A 54 7.40 -1.75 8.77
CA ARG A 54 8.53 -1.16 8.04
C ARG A 54 8.01 -0.23 6.95
N VAL A 55 8.58 0.99 6.87
CA VAL A 55 8.36 1.91 5.75
C VAL A 55 9.60 1.86 4.86
N LEU A 56 9.42 1.54 3.59
CA LEU A 56 10.49 1.23 2.65
C LEU A 56 10.25 1.98 1.34
N LYS A 57 11.31 2.51 0.74
CA LYS A 57 11.19 3.17 -0.57
C LYS A 57 11.69 2.28 -1.70
N ILE A 58 11.03 2.36 -2.84
CA ILE A 58 11.52 1.79 -4.09
C ILE A 58 12.70 2.65 -4.60
N PRO A 59 13.78 2.05 -5.09
CA PRO A 59 14.94 2.79 -5.57
C PRO A 59 14.57 3.72 -6.72
N GLU A 60 15.18 4.91 -6.73
CA GLU A 60 15.05 5.84 -7.85
C GLU A 60 15.94 5.39 -9.02
N LEU A 61 15.38 5.43 -10.23
CA LEU A 61 16.08 5.04 -11.46
C LEU A 61 16.34 6.24 -12.39
N ALA A 62 15.75 7.40 -12.06
CA ALA A 62 15.97 8.59 -12.85
C ALA A 62 17.42 9.05 -12.75
N PRO A 63 18.02 9.54 -13.85
CA PRO A 63 19.34 10.13 -13.81
C PRO A 63 19.35 11.39 -12.92
N GLN A 64 20.48 11.67 -12.27
CA GLN A 64 20.61 12.81 -11.35
C GLN A 64 20.23 14.14 -12.02
N SER A 65 20.52 14.31 -13.30
CA SER A 65 20.16 15.52 -14.06
C SER A 65 18.65 15.75 -14.13
N ALA A 66 17.84 14.67 -14.19
CA ALA A 66 16.38 14.79 -14.17
C ALA A 66 15.87 15.18 -12.77
N ILE A 67 16.46 14.61 -11.72
CA ILE A 67 16.13 14.97 -10.33
C ILE A 67 16.49 16.43 -10.06
N ASP A 68 17.67 16.86 -10.46
CA ASP A 68 18.18 18.23 -10.26
C ASP A 68 17.38 19.29 -11.02
N SER A 69 16.74 18.93 -12.13
CA SER A 69 15.88 19.81 -12.91
C SER A 69 14.56 20.18 -12.21
N ASN A 70 14.16 19.42 -11.19
CA ASN A 70 12.95 19.66 -10.42
C ASN A 70 13.29 19.87 -8.94
N PRO A 71 13.23 21.11 -8.41
CA PRO A 71 13.59 21.42 -7.03
C PRO A 71 12.79 20.64 -5.98
N VAL A 72 11.50 20.36 -6.23
CA VAL A 72 10.64 19.61 -5.31
C VAL A 72 11.07 18.15 -5.26
N TRP A 73 11.39 17.57 -6.42
CA TRP A 73 11.88 16.19 -6.49
C TRP A 73 13.24 16.06 -5.78
N LYS A 74 14.16 16.98 -6.06
CA LYS A 74 15.47 17.02 -5.41
C LYS A 74 15.35 17.12 -3.89
N ALA A 75 14.52 18.04 -3.38
CA ALA A 75 14.29 18.22 -1.96
C ALA A 75 13.69 16.95 -1.33
N HIS A 76 12.76 16.28 -2.01
CA HIS A 76 12.17 15.02 -1.52
C HIS A 76 13.22 13.91 -1.45
N VAL A 77 14.04 13.74 -2.48
CA VAL A 77 15.11 12.72 -2.48
C VAL A 77 16.08 12.96 -1.33
N GLU A 78 16.50 14.23 -1.10
CA GLU A 78 17.40 14.59 0.00
C GLU A 78 16.76 14.29 1.37
N SER A 79 15.52 14.71 1.58
CA SER A 79 14.81 14.54 2.88
C SER A 79 14.53 13.08 3.24
N THR A 80 14.49 12.19 2.24
CA THR A 80 14.18 10.77 2.42
C THR A 80 15.39 9.84 2.31
N LYS A 81 16.61 10.36 2.30
CA LYS A 81 17.85 9.55 2.23
C LYS A 81 17.95 8.51 3.36
N HIS A 82 17.44 8.85 4.54
CA HIS A 82 17.44 8.01 5.73
C HIS A 82 16.48 6.82 5.65
N ILE A 83 15.49 6.86 4.73
CA ILE A 83 14.50 5.77 4.60
C ILE A 83 15.15 4.61 3.84
N PRO A 84 15.11 3.38 4.39
CA PRO A 84 15.72 2.24 3.74
C PRO A 84 15.05 1.90 2.41
N THR A 85 15.87 1.47 1.46
CA THR A 85 15.39 0.94 0.17
C THR A 85 14.88 -0.48 0.39
N VAL A 86 13.74 -0.81 -0.23
CA VAL A 86 13.13 -2.13 -0.16
C VAL A 86 14.03 -3.20 -0.75
N THR A 87 14.08 -4.35 -0.10
CA THR A 87 14.80 -5.54 -0.52
C THR A 87 13.88 -6.74 -0.69
N LEU A 88 14.37 -7.82 -1.30
CA LEU A 88 13.62 -9.08 -1.39
C LEU A 88 13.40 -9.70 0.00
N ASP A 89 14.33 -9.52 0.94
CA ASP A 89 14.18 -9.98 2.31
C ASP A 89 13.04 -9.28 3.05
N ASP A 90 12.75 -8.03 2.72
CA ASP A 90 11.59 -7.32 3.28
C ASP A 90 10.26 -7.91 2.78
N LEU A 91 10.22 -8.35 1.52
CA LEU A 91 9.05 -9.08 1.02
C LEU A 91 8.90 -10.45 1.66
N ASP A 92 9.99 -11.18 1.85
CA ASP A 92 9.98 -12.49 2.55
C ASP A 92 9.52 -12.34 4.00
N TRP A 93 10.01 -11.30 4.69
CA TRP A 93 9.67 -10.97 6.07
C TRP A 93 8.19 -10.63 6.27
N ALA A 94 7.56 -9.93 5.31
CA ALA A 94 6.21 -9.38 5.46
C ALA A 94 5.12 -10.44 5.41
N ASP A 95 4.12 -10.35 6.29
CA ASP A 95 2.83 -11.04 6.17
C ASP A 95 1.86 -10.23 5.29
N ALA A 96 1.98 -8.89 5.35
CA ALA A 96 1.17 -7.93 4.60
C ALA A 96 2.04 -6.88 3.92
N ILE A 97 1.59 -6.40 2.76
CA ILE A 97 2.30 -5.40 1.97
C ILE A 97 1.31 -4.33 1.50
N ILE A 98 1.63 -3.06 1.73
CA ILE A 98 0.88 -1.93 1.17
C ILE A 98 1.79 -1.19 0.21
N PHE A 99 1.38 -1.05 -1.05
CA PHE A 99 2.05 -0.22 -2.03
C PHE A 99 1.42 1.16 -2.09
N SER A 100 2.25 2.21 -2.00
CA SER A 100 1.86 3.61 -2.22
C SER A 100 2.65 4.17 -3.39
N ILE A 101 2.01 4.28 -4.55
CA ILE A 101 2.69 4.57 -5.82
C ILE A 101 1.90 5.59 -6.66
N PRO A 102 2.55 6.56 -7.34
CA PRO A 102 1.84 7.46 -8.23
C PRO A 102 1.44 6.75 -9.52
N THR A 103 0.40 7.24 -10.16
CA THR A 103 0.11 6.82 -11.54
C THR A 103 1.15 7.36 -12.53
N ARG A 104 1.45 6.57 -13.53
CA ARG A 104 2.18 6.95 -14.74
C ARG A 104 1.41 6.44 -15.95
N PHE A 105 0.68 7.35 -16.61
CA PHE A 105 -0.15 7.00 -17.78
C PHE A 105 -1.13 5.86 -17.50
N GLY A 106 -1.81 5.89 -16.34
CA GLY A 106 -2.77 4.86 -15.93
C GLY A 106 -2.13 3.54 -15.48
N ASN A 107 -0.82 3.53 -15.21
CA ASN A 107 -0.09 2.34 -14.76
C ASN A 107 0.88 2.67 -13.63
N MET A 108 1.48 1.62 -13.02
CA MET A 108 2.54 1.79 -12.04
C MET A 108 3.80 2.43 -12.66
N PRO A 109 4.62 3.17 -11.89
CA PRO A 109 5.90 3.67 -12.36
C PRO A 109 6.86 2.57 -12.78
N GLY A 110 7.76 2.86 -13.72
CA GLY A 110 8.80 1.93 -14.18
C GLY A 110 9.69 1.43 -13.04
N GLN A 111 9.99 2.27 -12.05
CA GLN A 111 10.73 1.91 -10.83
C GLN A 111 10.05 0.77 -10.06
N VAL A 112 8.72 0.84 -9.94
CA VAL A 112 7.92 -0.19 -9.25
C VAL A 112 7.96 -1.48 -10.06
N LYS A 113 7.72 -1.40 -11.38
CA LYS A 113 7.73 -2.59 -12.24
C LYS A 113 9.09 -3.27 -12.26
N GLN A 114 10.17 -2.50 -12.33
CA GLN A 114 11.53 -3.04 -12.26
C GLN A 114 11.76 -3.80 -10.93
N PHE A 115 11.33 -3.22 -9.80
CA PHE A 115 11.45 -3.92 -8.51
C PHE A 115 10.64 -5.23 -8.52
N LEU A 116 9.38 -5.20 -9.02
CA LEU A 116 8.56 -6.41 -9.12
C LEU A 116 9.22 -7.48 -10.00
N ASP A 117 9.91 -7.09 -11.07
CA ASP A 117 10.61 -8.04 -11.96
C ASP A 117 11.76 -8.78 -11.26
N THR A 118 12.30 -8.24 -10.17
CA THR A 118 13.34 -8.92 -9.37
C THR A 118 12.78 -10.02 -8.46
N THR A 119 11.46 -10.09 -8.26
CA THR A 119 10.83 -11.00 -7.29
C THR A 119 10.70 -12.46 -7.76
N GLY A 120 11.12 -12.77 -8.99
CA GLY A 120 10.97 -14.10 -9.59
C GLY A 120 11.52 -15.25 -8.74
N GLY A 121 12.63 -15.02 -8.04
CA GLY A 121 13.21 -16.03 -7.12
C GLY A 121 12.34 -16.34 -5.90
N LEU A 122 11.71 -15.33 -5.31
CA LEU A 122 10.76 -15.52 -4.20
C LEU A 122 9.46 -16.19 -4.68
N TRP A 123 8.97 -15.78 -5.86
CA TRP A 123 7.82 -16.39 -6.49
C TRP A 123 8.03 -17.89 -6.74
N PHE A 124 9.15 -18.26 -7.34
CA PHE A 124 9.50 -19.66 -7.61
C PHE A 124 9.58 -20.52 -6.34
N GLN A 125 9.98 -19.92 -5.22
CA GLN A 125 10.03 -20.58 -3.90
C GLN A 125 8.66 -20.58 -3.17
N GLY A 126 7.60 -20.02 -3.75
CA GLY A 126 6.28 -19.91 -3.12
C GLY A 126 6.21 -18.90 -1.98
N LYS A 127 7.23 -18.08 -1.76
CA LYS A 127 7.34 -17.15 -0.62
C LYS A 127 6.43 -15.92 -0.71
N LEU A 128 5.84 -15.67 -1.87
CA LEU A 128 4.91 -14.57 -2.09
C LEU A 128 3.43 -15.01 -1.98
N ALA A 129 3.18 -16.32 -2.00
CA ALA A 129 1.83 -16.85 -1.87
C ALA A 129 1.22 -16.52 -0.49
N ASN A 130 -0.07 -16.22 -0.50
CA ASN A 130 -0.87 -15.87 0.69
C ASN A 130 -0.47 -14.59 1.42
N LYS A 131 0.50 -13.81 0.93
CA LYS A 131 0.75 -12.47 1.45
C LYS A 131 -0.45 -11.58 1.15
N VAL A 132 -0.86 -10.79 2.14
CA VAL A 132 -2.01 -9.89 1.96
C VAL A 132 -1.54 -8.56 1.40
N VAL A 133 -2.08 -8.14 0.26
CA VAL A 133 -1.62 -6.96 -0.46
C VAL A 133 -2.73 -5.93 -0.61
N SER A 134 -2.40 -4.67 -0.44
CA SER A 134 -3.25 -3.52 -0.72
C SER A 134 -2.44 -2.43 -1.45
N ALA A 135 -3.12 -1.50 -2.15
CA ALA A 135 -2.45 -0.46 -2.91
C ALA A 135 -3.15 0.89 -2.80
N MET A 136 -2.38 1.96 -2.88
CA MET A 136 -2.82 3.34 -2.89
C MET A 136 -2.09 4.09 -4.02
N THR A 137 -2.71 5.14 -4.54
CA THR A 137 -2.12 5.89 -5.64
C THR A 137 -2.42 7.38 -5.59
N SER A 138 -1.68 8.16 -6.36
CA SER A 138 -1.94 9.58 -6.61
C SER A 138 -1.90 9.89 -8.10
N ALA A 139 -2.64 10.90 -8.52
CA ALA A 139 -2.62 11.43 -9.88
C ALA A 139 -2.76 12.97 -9.87
N GLN A 140 -2.44 13.64 -10.98
CA GLN A 140 -2.58 15.10 -11.10
C GLN A 140 -3.99 15.56 -11.50
N ASN A 141 -4.92 14.63 -11.72
CA ASN A 141 -6.32 14.93 -11.99
C ASN A 141 -7.21 13.73 -11.67
N SER A 142 -8.52 13.96 -11.53
CA SER A 142 -9.50 12.94 -11.15
C SER A 142 -9.67 11.81 -12.17
N HIS A 143 -9.27 12.05 -13.42
CA HIS A 143 -9.30 11.06 -14.50
C HIS A 143 -7.89 10.58 -14.88
N GLY A 144 -6.94 10.65 -13.93
CA GLY A 144 -5.52 10.32 -14.15
C GLY A 144 -5.23 8.82 -14.23
N GLY A 145 -6.22 7.95 -14.10
CA GLY A 145 -6.07 6.50 -14.16
C GLY A 145 -5.71 5.86 -12.82
N GLN A 146 -6.17 6.44 -11.71
CA GLN A 146 -5.89 5.95 -10.35
C GLN A 146 -6.35 4.50 -10.19
N GLU A 147 -7.61 4.18 -10.55
CA GLU A 147 -8.17 2.82 -10.45
C GLU A 147 -7.36 1.83 -11.29
N GLN A 148 -7.07 2.19 -12.54
CA GLN A 148 -6.31 1.34 -13.45
C GLN A 148 -4.88 1.09 -12.95
N THR A 149 -4.24 2.08 -12.32
CA THR A 149 -2.91 1.93 -11.72
C THR A 149 -2.94 0.89 -10.60
N ILE A 150 -3.92 0.96 -9.70
CA ILE A 150 -4.11 -0.02 -8.63
C ILE A 150 -4.39 -1.41 -9.19
N LEU A 151 -5.31 -1.52 -10.16
CA LEU A 151 -5.66 -2.80 -10.78
C LEU A 151 -4.49 -3.43 -11.54
N SER A 152 -3.64 -2.63 -12.20
CA SER A 152 -2.44 -3.14 -12.88
C SER A 152 -1.44 -3.73 -11.89
N LEU A 153 -1.30 -3.13 -10.70
CA LEU A 153 -0.49 -3.70 -9.63
C LEU A 153 -1.10 -5.02 -9.13
N TYR A 154 -2.42 -5.04 -8.87
CA TYR A 154 -3.09 -6.25 -8.39
C TYR A 154 -2.98 -7.41 -9.38
N THR A 155 -2.94 -7.13 -10.68
CA THR A 155 -2.67 -8.17 -11.71
C THR A 155 -1.35 -8.89 -11.42
N SER A 156 -0.29 -8.16 -11.09
CA SER A 156 0.99 -8.77 -10.69
C SER A 156 0.87 -9.56 -9.38
N MET A 157 0.09 -9.07 -8.42
CA MET A 157 -0.12 -9.75 -7.13
C MET A 157 -0.90 -11.06 -7.28
N TYR A 158 -1.83 -11.15 -8.23
CA TYR A 158 -2.50 -12.42 -8.55
C TYR A 158 -1.52 -13.47 -9.05
N HIS A 159 -0.51 -13.09 -9.86
CA HIS A 159 0.57 -13.99 -10.27
C HIS A 159 1.45 -14.46 -9.10
N TRP A 160 1.54 -13.68 -8.03
CA TRP A 160 2.22 -14.10 -6.80
C TRP A 160 1.42 -15.13 -6.00
N GLY A 161 0.12 -15.29 -6.27
CA GLY A 161 -0.81 -16.01 -5.40
C GLY A 161 -1.12 -15.22 -4.11
N ALA A 162 -0.94 -13.90 -4.14
CA ALA A 162 -1.23 -13.02 -3.03
C ALA A 162 -2.75 -12.77 -2.88
N ILE A 163 -3.17 -12.36 -1.69
CA ILE A 163 -4.55 -12.06 -1.37
C ILE A 163 -4.73 -10.54 -1.37
N VAL A 164 -5.56 -10.03 -2.27
CA VAL A 164 -5.85 -8.59 -2.34
C VAL A 164 -6.85 -8.19 -1.27
N ALA A 165 -6.46 -7.27 -0.38
CA ALA A 165 -7.30 -6.67 0.65
C ALA A 165 -7.69 -5.23 0.27
N ALA A 166 -8.47 -5.08 -0.78
CA ALA A 166 -9.01 -3.78 -1.18
C ALA A 166 -9.90 -3.19 -0.06
N PRO A 167 -9.96 -1.86 0.12
CA PRO A 167 -10.82 -1.24 1.13
C PRO A 167 -12.30 -1.50 0.85
N GLY A 168 -12.71 -1.60 -0.42
CA GLY A 168 -14.12 -1.70 -0.78
C GLY A 168 -14.90 -0.52 -0.20
N TYR A 169 -16.18 -0.74 0.07
CA TYR A 169 -17.02 0.23 0.78
C TYR A 169 -17.28 -0.22 2.23
N THR A 170 -16.23 -0.68 2.92
CA THR A 170 -16.33 -1.27 4.25
C THR A 170 -16.40 -0.23 5.38
N ASP A 171 -16.21 1.06 5.07
CA ASP A 171 -16.34 2.18 6.00
C ASP A 171 -16.85 3.43 5.25
N PRO A 172 -17.71 4.27 5.85
CA PRO A 172 -18.19 5.51 5.24
C PRO A 172 -17.07 6.48 4.85
N VAL A 173 -15.90 6.41 5.49
CA VAL A 173 -14.74 7.25 5.17
C VAL A 173 -14.28 7.10 3.72
N ILE A 174 -14.50 5.94 3.11
CA ILE A 174 -14.14 5.70 1.70
C ILE A 174 -14.89 6.65 0.77
N PHE A 175 -16.19 6.85 1.01
CA PHE A 175 -17.01 7.77 0.20
C PHE A 175 -16.57 9.23 0.38
N SER A 176 -16.27 9.66 1.60
CA SER A 176 -15.82 11.02 1.87
C SER A 176 -14.42 11.34 1.31
N SER A 177 -13.66 10.33 0.97
CA SER A 177 -12.29 10.42 0.43
C SER A 177 -12.22 10.10 -1.09
N GLY A 178 -13.30 10.33 -1.83
CA GLY A 178 -13.36 10.13 -3.28
C GLY A 178 -13.98 8.81 -3.75
N GLY A 179 -14.24 7.84 -2.87
CA GLY A 179 -15.04 6.65 -3.16
C GLY A 179 -14.36 5.55 -3.98
N ASN A 180 -13.03 5.53 -4.07
CA ASN A 180 -12.33 4.49 -4.83
C ASN A 180 -12.28 3.17 -4.03
N PRO A 181 -13.02 2.10 -4.46
CA PRO A 181 -13.09 0.85 -3.71
C PRO A 181 -11.88 -0.05 -3.90
N TYR A 182 -11.08 0.19 -4.91
CA TYR A 182 -9.90 -0.63 -5.22
C TYR A 182 -8.72 -0.33 -4.29
N GLY A 183 -8.64 0.94 -3.83
CA GLY A 183 -7.60 1.45 -2.95
C GLY A 183 -7.69 2.96 -2.84
N THR A 184 -7.25 3.53 -1.73
CA THR A 184 -7.28 4.98 -1.55
C THR A 184 -6.48 5.67 -2.66
N SER A 185 -7.11 6.64 -3.30
CA SER A 185 -6.47 7.47 -4.32
C SER A 185 -6.65 8.95 -4.01
N VAL A 186 -5.69 9.78 -4.41
CA VAL A 186 -5.71 11.21 -4.17
C VAL A 186 -5.32 11.97 -5.44
N THR A 187 -6.04 13.08 -5.69
CA THR A 187 -5.68 14.05 -6.72
C THR A 187 -4.68 15.05 -6.14
N VAL A 188 -3.65 15.34 -6.89
CA VAL A 188 -2.63 16.35 -6.54
C VAL A 188 -2.75 17.51 -7.53
N ASP A 189 -3.02 18.70 -7.05
CA ASP A 189 -3.13 19.88 -7.89
C ASP A 189 -1.76 20.36 -8.44
N GLN A 190 -1.78 21.39 -9.27
CA GLN A 190 -0.56 21.94 -9.89
C GLN A 190 0.43 22.54 -8.87
N SER A 191 -0.02 22.85 -7.66
CA SER A 191 0.82 23.33 -6.56
C SER A 191 1.47 22.19 -5.75
N GLY A 192 1.11 20.93 -6.04
CA GLY A 192 1.56 19.75 -5.31
C GLY A 192 0.74 19.41 -4.08
N LYS A 193 -0.41 20.09 -3.87
CA LYS A 193 -1.30 19.87 -2.74
C LYS A 193 -2.32 18.77 -3.05
N MET A 194 -2.60 17.92 -2.06
CA MET A 194 -3.70 16.96 -2.13
C MET A 194 -5.06 17.68 -2.10
N VAL A 195 -5.95 17.31 -3.01
CA VAL A 195 -7.29 17.90 -3.15
C VAL A 195 -8.25 17.28 -2.15
N GLU A 196 -8.24 15.95 -2.04
CA GLU A 196 -9.08 15.20 -1.12
C GLU A 196 -8.36 14.99 0.23
N ASP A 197 -9.12 15.03 1.33
CA ASP A 197 -8.65 14.57 2.64
C ASP A 197 -8.77 13.04 2.71
N VAL A 198 -7.65 12.36 2.56
CA VAL A 198 -7.61 10.89 2.45
C VAL A 198 -6.95 10.21 3.65
N GLU A 199 -6.47 10.94 4.65
CA GLU A 199 -5.72 10.38 5.77
C GLU A 199 -6.50 9.25 6.47
N LYS A 200 -7.76 9.51 6.85
CA LYS A 200 -8.60 8.52 7.53
C LYS A 200 -8.89 7.29 6.66
N SER A 201 -9.04 7.48 5.34
CA SER A 201 -9.25 6.40 4.39
C SER A 201 -7.99 5.52 4.26
N VAL A 202 -6.82 6.13 4.19
CA VAL A 202 -5.52 5.44 4.19
C VAL A 202 -5.34 4.62 5.46
N MET A 203 -5.60 5.22 6.63
CA MET A 203 -5.50 4.51 7.91
C MET A 203 -6.50 3.36 8.02
N HIS A 204 -7.75 3.55 7.57
CA HIS A 204 -8.74 2.48 7.52
C HIS A 204 -8.28 1.33 6.62
N GLN A 205 -7.80 1.63 5.40
CA GLN A 205 -7.28 0.63 4.47
C GLN A 205 -6.11 -0.16 5.08
N ALA A 206 -5.20 0.49 5.78
CA ALA A 206 -4.09 -0.16 6.46
C ALA A 206 -4.57 -1.08 7.60
N LYS A 207 -5.47 -0.61 8.45
CA LYS A 207 -6.08 -1.42 9.52
C LYS A 207 -6.79 -2.65 8.96
N ARG A 208 -7.54 -2.49 7.86
CA ARG A 208 -8.21 -3.60 7.17
C ARG A 208 -7.20 -4.61 6.63
N THR A 209 -6.13 -4.14 5.97
CA THR A 209 -5.06 -5.00 5.45
C THR A 209 -4.43 -5.85 6.56
N VAL A 210 -4.10 -5.24 7.69
CA VAL A 210 -3.56 -5.93 8.88
C VAL A 210 -4.58 -6.94 9.44
N THR A 211 -5.86 -6.57 9.49
CA THR A 211 -6.93 -7.47 9.99
C THR A 211 -7.07 -8.71 9.12
N VAL A 212 -7.07 -8.55 7.79
CA VAL A 212 -7.14 -9.66 6.84
C VAL A 212 -5.89 -10.54 6.96
N ALA A 213 -4.69 -9.93 7.02
CA ALA A 213 -3.45 -10.67 7.17
C ALA A 213 -3.41 -11.49 8.46
N ARG A 214 -3.92 -10.94 9.55
CA ARG A 214 -4.03 -11.64 10.83
C ARG A 214 -4.92 -12.88 10.74
N ALA A 215 -6.06 -12.75 10.05
CA ALA A 215 -6.99 -13.85 9.84
C ALA A 215 -6.39 -14.96 8.97
N ILE A 216 -5.72 -14.59 7.87
CA ILE A 216 -5.04 -15.55 6.98
C ILE A 216 -3.92 -16.26 7.72
N LYS A 217 -3.05 -15.53 8.42
CA LYS A 217 -1.94 -16.11 9.18
C LYS A 217 -2.42 -17.08 10.26
N ALA A 218 -3.48 -16.73 10.98
CA ALA A 218 -4.08 -17.61 11.99
C ALA A 218 -4.75 -18.86 11.36
N GLY A 219 -5.34 -18.71 10.17
CA GLY A 219 -5.99 -19.82 9.45
C GLY A 219 -5.00 -20.82 8.83
N LEU A 220 -3.84 -20.32 8.36
CA LEU A 220 -2.79 -21.18 7.78
C LEU A 220 -1.90 -21.88 8.83
N ALA A 221 -1.94 -21.42 10.08
CA ALA A 221 -1.19 -22.02 11.18
C ALA A 221 -1.89 -23.26 11.81
N ASN A 222 -3.09 -23.61 11.35
CA ASN A 222 -3.87 -24.78 11.74
C ASN A 222 -3.82 -25.83 10.63
#